data_0051b98500de2fb9a94f970b206ccf7f
#
_entry.id   0051b98500de2fb9a94f970b206ccf7f
#
_cell.length_a   1.000
_cell.length_b   1.000
_cell.length_c   1.000
_cell.angle_alpha   90.00
_cell.angle_beta   90.00
_cell.angle_gamma   90.00
#
_symmetry.space_group_name_H-M   'P 1'
#
loop_
_entity.id
_entity.type
_entity.pdbx_description
1 polymer ?
#
loop_
_entity_poly.entity_id
_entity_poly.type
_entity_poly.pdbx_seq_one_letter_code
_entity_poly.pdbx_strand_id
1 'polypeptide(L)'
;MQRFLLMLVFFGLAGCATTGQGDPRDPFEPLNRAVYRFNDTVDEAVAKPVATAYRDYVHEEIRNRVRNFFSNTGDVFIGVNEILQGKFYDGFESWMRVAFNTTLGIFGLHDVASDMGIEKRNEDFGQTFGRWGAGPGPYLVLPILGSSTVRDGAGSVLDIYLDPVDQLRPINLRNSLAVLRLVGVRADLLDASRILEQAALDRYVFQRDAYLQRRQNLVYDGRPPRERYEQDEEKPEVKPDAGKN
;
A
#
# COMPACT_ATOMS: atom_id res chain seq x y z
N MET A 1 25.14 -16.77 12.24
CA MET A 1 25.58 -15.41 11.85
C MET A 1 24.46 -14.57 11.24
N GLN A 2 23.64 -15.09 10.32
CA GLN A 2 22.58 -14.33 9.65
C GLN A 2 21.46 -13.82 10.59
N ARG A 3 21.11 -14.60 11.63
CA ARG A 3 20.11 -14.19 12.66
C ARG A 3 20.61 -13.09 13.59
N PHE A 4 21.93 -13.00 13.81
CA PHE A 4 22.55 -11.97 14.65
C PHE A 4 22.63 -10.63 13.92
N LEU A 5 22.81 -10.64 12.59
CA LEU A 5 22.83 -9.45 11.76
C LEU A 5 21.44 -8.78 11.68
N LEU A 6 20.37 -9.59 11.62
CA LEU A 6 18.98 -9.10 11.65
C LEU A 6 18.62 -8.46 13.00
N MET A 7 19.10 -8.99 14.13
CA MET A 7 18.90 -8.38 15.45
C MET A 7 19.67 -7.06 15.62
N LEU A 8 20.87 -6.95 15.06
CA LEU A 8 21.65 -5.69 15.11
C LEU A 8 21.02 -4.57 14.30
N VAL A 9 20.35 -4.87 13.18
CA VAL A 9 19.61 -3.88 12.39
C VAL A 9 18.38 -3.37 13.17
N PHE A 10 17.70 -4.23 13.93
CA PHE A 10 16.56 -3.83 14.75
C PHE A 10 16.96 -2.96 15.97
N PHE A 11 18.12 -3.19 16.58
CA PHE A 11 18.59 -2.41 17.73
C PHE A 11 19.17 -1.03 17.33
N GLY A 12 19.69 -0.88 16.12
CA GLY A 12 20.16 0.41 15.61
C GLY A 12 19.06 1.44 15.34
N LEU A 13 17.81 1.01 15.24
CA LEU A 13 16.66 1.87 14.96
C LEU A 13 16.10 2.59 16.21
N ALA A 14 16.47 2.17 17.41
CA ALA A 14 15.95 2.73 18.66
C ALA A 14 16.58 4.07 19.08
N GLY A 15 17.60 4.55 18.39
CA GLY A 15 18.44 5.67 18.84
C GLY A 15 18.13 7.07 18.31
N CYS A 16 17.20 7.25 17.39
CA CYS A 16 16.93 8.54 16.73
C CYS A 16 15.46 9.00 16.81
N ALA A 17 14.79 8.79 17.93
CA ALA A 17 13.54 9.48 18.20
C ALA A 17 13.87 10.94 18.59
N THR A 18 13.88 11.85 17.61
CA THR A 18 14.03 13.27 17.87
C THR A 18 12.76 13.81 18.51
N THR A 19 12.88 14.24 19.73
CA THR A 19 11.84 14.90 20.53
C THR A 19 11.47 16.27 19.93
N GLY A 20 10.19 16.42 19.53
CA GLY A 20 9.51 17.70 19.53
C GLY A 20 9.57 18.51 18.24
N GLN A 21 8.45 18.57 17.56
CA GLN A 21 7.90 19.37 16.45
C GLN A 21 7.60 18.60 15.16
N GLY A 22 7.73 17.26 15.12
CA GLY A 22 7.35 16.43 13.97
C GLY A 22 5.89 15.95 14.04
N ASP A 23 5.38 15.43 12.95
CA ASP A 23 4.07 14.77 12.89
C ASP A 23 4.06 13.53 13.82
N PRO A 24 3.14 13.44 14.80
CA PRO A 24 3.07 12.29 15.71
C PRO A 24 2.90 10.95 15.01
N ARG A 25 2.38 10.95 13.77
CA ARG A 25 2.20 9.76 12.95
C ARG A 25 3.52 9.27 12.33
N ASP A 26 4.54 10.14 12.31
CA ASP A 26 5.84 9.90 11.67
C ASP A 26 7.02 10.18 12.61
N PRO A 27 7.15 9.44 13.72
CA PRO A 27 8.25 9.66 14.68
C PRO A 27 9.64 9.32 14.12
N PHE A 28 9.69 8.60 12.99
CA PHE A 28 10.93 8.20 12.30
C PHE A 28 11.20 9.03 11.04
N GLU A 29 10.65 10.25 10.93
CA GLU A 29 10.75 11.09 9.73
C GLU A 29 12.18 11.21 9.16
N PRO A 30 13.24 11.46 9.94
CA PRO A 30 14.60 11.55 9.38
C PRO A 30 15.06 10.27 8.68
N LEU A 31 14.77 9.10 9.28
CA LEU A 31 15.06 7.79 8.68
C LEU A 31 14.20 7.55 7.44
N ASN A 32 12.90 7.79 7.56
CA ASN A 32 11.94 7.62 6.49
C ASN A 32 12.31 8.49 5.27
N ARG A 33 12.73 9.74 5.48
CA ARG A 33 13.23 10.61 4.40
C ARG A 33 14.53 10.08 3.76
N ALA A 34 15.40 9.45 4.53
CA ALA A 34 16.61 8.84 3.98
C ALA A 34 16.29 7.65 3.09
N VAL A 35 15.40 6.75 3.54
CA VAL A 35 14.94 5.61 2.74
C VAL A 35 14.11 6.08 1.53
N TYR A 36 13.28 7.12 1.69
CA TYR A 36 12.54 7.73 0.60
C TYR A 36 13.49 8.21 -0.51
N ARG A 37 14.54 8.97 -0.18
CA ARG A 37 15.54 9.42 -1.15
C ARG A 37 16.27 8.27 -1.83
N PHE A 38 16.58 7.21 -1.09
CA PHE A 38 17.14 6.00 -1.67
C PHE A 38 16.18 5.37 -2.70
N ASN A 39 14.91 5.20 -2.33
CA ASN A 39 13.89 4.66 -3.23
C ASN A 39 13.71 5.54 -4.48
N ASP A 40 13.64 6.86 -4.31
CA ASP A 40 13.52 7.84 -5.39
C ASP A 40 14.71 7.76 -6.35
N THR A 41 15.93 7.65 -5.81
CA THR A 41 17.16 7.48 -6.63
C THR A 41 17.13 6.18 -7.43
N VAL A 42 16.71 5.07 -6.81
CA VAL A 42 16.58 3.76 -7.51
C VAL A 42 15.48 3.83 -8.57
N ASP A 43 14.37 4.48 -8.26
CA ASP A 43 13.26 4.67 -9.21
C ASP A 43 13.73 5.48 -10.43
N GLU A 44 14.33 6.64 -10.22
CA GLU A 44 14.79 7.50 -11.31
C GLU A 44 15.88 6.84 -12.16
N ALA A 45 16.80 6.09 -11.52
CA ALA A 45 17.91 5.47 -12.21
C ALA A 45 17.55 4.19 -12.98
N VAL A 46 16.57 3.42 -12.47
CA VAL A 46 16.28 2.07 -12.99
C VAL A 46 14.79 1.86 -13.24
N ALA A 47 13.92 2.02 -12.25
CA ALA A 47 12.53 1.59 -12.38
C ALA A 47 11.75 2.45 -13.38
N LYS A 48 11.89 3.78 -13.31
CA LYS A 48 11.22 4.73 -14.21
C LYS A 48 11.66 4.57 -15.68
N PRO A 49 12.96 4.47 -16.03
CA PRO A 49 13.40 4.19 -17.40
C PRO A 49 12.87 2.85 -17.94
N VAL A 50 12.97 1.77 -17.15
CA VAL A 50 12.50 0.44 -17.56
C VAL A 50 10.98 0.42 -17.74
N ALA A 51 10.22 1.02 -16.83
CA ALA A 51 8.77 1.13 -16.91
C ALA A 51 8.33 1.99 -18.12
N THR A 52 9.07 3.06 -18.43
CA THR A 52 8.83 3.89 -19.62
C THR A 52 9.05 3.06 -20.88
N ALA A 53 10.18 2.36 -20.99
CA ALA A 53 10.44 1.48 -22.11
C ALA A 53 9.36 0.39 -22.25
N TYR A 54 8.96 -0.24 -21.16
CA TYR A 54 7.87 -1.22 -21.16
C TYR A 54 6.56 -0.61 -21.68
N ARG A 55 6.19 0.59 -21.23
CA ARG A 55 4.99 1.29 -21.71
C ARG A 55 5.07 1.65 -23.19
N ASP A 56 6.23 2.11 -23.65
CA ASP A 56 6.38 2.68 -24.99
C ASP A 56 6.59 1.59 -26.06
N TYR A 57 7.21 0.45 -25.71
CA TYR A 57 7.51 -0.63 -26.67
C TYR A 57 6.56 -1.84 -26.57
N VAL A 58 5.86 -2.04 -25.45
CA VAL A 58 4.91 -3.13 -25.30
C VAL A 58 3.51 -2.64 -25.59
N HIS A 59 2.86 -3.27 -26.56
CA HIS A 59 1.49 -2.91 -26.97
C HIS A 59 0.52 -2.95 -25.78
N GLU A 60 -0.41 -2.01 -25.72
CA GLU A 60 -1.33 -1.86 -24.59
C GLU A 60 -2.11 -3.12 -24.27
N GLU A 61 -2.61 -3.84 -25.29
CA GLU A 61 -3.31 -5.10 -25.12
C GLU A 61 -2.47 -6.15 -24.37
N ILE A 62 -1.17 -6.22 -24.66
CA ILE A 62 -0.27 -7.16 -23.97
C ILE A 62 -0.08 -6.74 -22.53
N ARG A 63 0.10 -5.44 -22.27
CA ARG A 63 0.22 -4.89 -20.91
C ARG A 63 -1.06 -5.17 -20.09
N ASN A 64 -2.23 -5.01 -20.70
CA ASN A 64 -3.51 -5.32 -20.07
C ASN A 64 -3.62 -6.79 -19.69
N ARG A 65 -3.20 -7.72 -20.57
CA ARG A 65 -3.19 -9.15 -20.27
C ARG A 65 -2.26 -9.50 -19.12
N VAL A 66 -1.06 -8.91 -19.09
CA VAL A 66 -0.11 -9.09 -17.99
C VAL A 66 -0.73 -8.58 -16.68
N ARG A 67 -1.35 -7.40 -16.68
CA ARG A 67 -2.04 -6.83 -15.52
C ARG A 67 -3.17 -7.73 -15.04
N ASN A 68 -4.01 -8.21 -15.95
CA ASN A 68 -5.13 -9.10 -15.63
C ASN A 68 -4.64 -10.41 -14.99
N PHE A 69 -3.57 -11.00 -15.54
CA PHE A 69 -2.97 -12.20 -14.96
C PHE A 69 -2.55 -12.00 -13.50
N PHE A 70 -1.80 -10.92 -13.20
CA PHE A 70 -1.39 -10.64 -11.83
C PHE A 70 -2.56 -10.22 -10.93
N SER A 71 -3.55 -9.52 -11.48
CA SER A 71 -4.79 -9.19 -10.79
C SER A 71 -5.56 -10.45 -10.38
N ASN A 72 -5.71 -11.41 -11.30
CA ASN A 72 -6.39 -12.68 -11.06
C ASN A 72 -5.67 -13.52 -9.99
N THR A 73 -4.31 -13.58 -10.03
CA THR A 73 -3.56 -14.29 -8.99
C THR A 73 -3.73 -13.62 -7.61
N GLY A 74 -3.85 -12.29 -7.56
CA GLY A 74 -4.10 -11.54 -6.34
C GLY A 74 -5.50 -11.77 -5.76
N ASP A 75 -6.53 -11.98 -6.60
CA ASP A 75 -7.91 -12.21 -6.16
C ASP A 75 -8.05 -13.43 -5.23
N VAL A 76 -7.15 -14.41 -5.31
CA VAL A 76 -7.12 -15.55 -4.39
C VAL A 76 -7.01 -15.09 -2.93
N PHE A 77 -6.05 -14.20 -2.65
CA PHE A 77 -5.79 -13.68 -1.29
C PHE A 77 -6.67 -12.51 -0.92
N ILE A 78 -7.19 -11.77 -1.88
CA ILE A 78 -8.26 -10.80 -1.64
C ILE A 78 -9.45 -11.52 -1.03
N GLY A 79 -9.91 -12.63 -1.64
CA GLY A 79 -11.01 -13.42 -1.10
C GLY A 79 -10.72 -13.99 0.29
N VAL A 80 -9.48 -14.43 0.57
CA VAL A 80 -9.08 -14.87 1.90
C VAL A 80 -9.20 -13.73 2.92
N ASN A 81 -8.68 -12.54 2.60
CA ASN A 81 -8.74 -11.38 3.48
C ASN A 81 -10.19 -10.92 3.73
N GLU A 82 -11.04 -10.94 2.71
CA GLU A 82 -12.47 -10.64 2.85
C GLU A 82 -13.17 -11.62 3.82
N ILE A 83 -12.91 -12.92 3.69
CA ILE A 83 -13.44 -13.93 4.63
C ILE A 83 -12.94 -13.67 6.06
N LEU A 84 -11.63 -13.38 6.24
CA LEU A 84 -11.04 -13.08 7.54
C LEU A 84 -11.60 -11.80 8.17
N GLN A 85 -12.09 -10.88 7.35
CA GLN A 85 -12.79 -9.66 7.78
C GLN A 85 -14.28 -9.86 8.03
N GLY A 86 -14.82 -11.08 7.80
CA GLY A 86 -16.24 -11.40 7.95
C GLY A 86 -17.10 -11.00 6.73
N LYS A 87 -16.49 -10.63 5.61
CA LYS A 87 -17.14 -10.25 4.35
C LYS A 87 -17.31 -11.51 3.46
N PHE A 88 -18.10 -12.48 3.91
CA PHE A 88 -18.19 -13.80 3.25
C PHE A 88 -18.71 -13.72 1.82
N TYR A 89 -19.69 -12.85 1.55
CA TYR A 89 -20.22 -12.66 0.21
C TYR A 89 -19.16 -12.10 -0.74
N ASP A 90 -18.45 -11.07 -0.33
CA ASP A 90 -17.40 -10.43 -1.10
C ASP A 90 -16.25 -11.40 -1.38
N GLY A 91 -15.84 -12.18 -0.37
CA GLY A 91 -14.81 -13.20 -0.52
C GLY A 91 -15.20 -14.30 -1.50
N PHE A 92 -16.47 -14.72 -1.50
CA PHE A 92 -16.97 -15.66 -2.48
C PHE A 92 -16.97 -15.05 -3.89
N GLU A 93 -17.38 -13.79 -4.06
CA GLU A 93 -17.31 -13.09 -5.35
C GLU A 93 -15.87 -12.99 -5.87
N SER A 94 -14.89 -12.67 -5.01
CA SER A 94 -13.48 -12.64 -5.38
C SER A 94 -12.98 -13.99 -5.86
N TRP A 95 -13.41 -15.10 -5.24
CA TRP A 95 -13.07 -16.45 -5.72
C TRP A 95 -13.82 -16.84 -7.00
N MET A 96 -15.05 -16.37 -7.19
CA MET A 96 -15.75 -16.52 -8.47
C MET A 96 -15.03 -15.78 -9.61
N ARG A 97 -14.45 -14.59 -9.33
CA ARG A 97 -13.58 -13.91 -10.29
C ARG A 97 -12.40 -14.77 -10.70
N VAL A 98 -11.69 -15.36 -9.73
CA VAL A 98 -10.59 -16.30 -10.02
C VAL A 98 -11.06 -17.46 -10.91
N ALA A 99 -12.20 -18.07 -10.59
CA ALA A 99 -12.74 -19.19 -11.35
C ALA A 99 -13.08 -18.79 -12.79
N PHE A 100 -13.82 -17.70 -13.00
CA PHE A 100 -14.21 -17.24 -14.34
C PHE A 100 -13.01 -16.75 -15.15
N ASN A 101 -12.15 -15.94 -14.57
CA ASN A 101 -10.99 -15.42 -15.26
C ASN A 101 -9.97 -16.52 -15.59
N THR A 102 -9.82 -17.54 -14.74
CA THR A 102 -8.92 -18.66 -15.02
C THR A 102 -9.48 -19.58 -16.10
N THR A 103 -10.79 -19.88 -16.09
CA THR A 103 -11.42 -20.83 -17.03
C THR A 103 -11.80 -20.17 -18.34
N LEU A 104 -12.61 -19.11 -18.30
CA LEU A 104 -13.11 -18.40 -19.47
C LEU A 104 -12.15 -17.32 -19.96
N GLY A 105 -11.38 -16.71 -19.03
CA GLY A 105 -10.42 -15.65 -19.31
C GLY A 105 -9.01 -16.13 -19.67
N ILE A 106 -8.83 -17.42 -19.99
CA ILE A 106 -7.55 -18.02 -20.40
C ILE A 106 -6.46 -17.75 -19.35
N PHE A 107 -6.56 -18.45 -18.21
CA PHE A 107 -5.64 -18.31 -17.07
C PHE A 107 -5.54 -16.87 -16.51
N GLY A 108 -6.62 -16.10 -16.60
CA GLY A 108 -6.66 -14.73 -16.07
C GLY A 108 -6.08 -13.65 -17.00
N LEU A 109 -5.78 -13.99 -18.27
CA LEU A 109 -5.34 -13.00 -19.25
C LEU A 109 -6.46 -12.05 -19.69
N HIS A 110 -7.71 -12.46 -19.55
CA HIS A 110 -8.91 -11.66 -19.77
C HIS A 110 -9.71 -11.55 -18.46
N ASP A 111 -10.17 -10.36 -18.14
CA ASP A 111 -11.01 -10.12 -16.96
C ASP A 111 -12.50 -10.26 -17.32
N VAL A 112 -12.90 -11.51 -17.59
CA VAL A 112 -14.30 -11.86 -17.92
C VAL A 112 -15.23 -11.58 -16.74
N ALA A 113 -14.73 -11.71 -15.52
CA ALA A 113 -15.52 -11.46 -14.32
C ALA A 113 -16.00 -10.00 -14.24
N SER A 114 -15.17 -9.03 -14.62
CA SER A 114 -15.59 -7.62 -14.70
C SER A 114 -16.63 -7.41 -15.79
N ASP A 115 -16.53 -8.08 -16.94
CA ASP A 115 -17.54 -8.04 -18.00
C ASP A 115 -18.90 -8.62 -17.54
N MET A 116 -18.85 -9.58 -16.62
CA MET A 116 -20.04 -10.15 -15.96
C MET A 116 -20.61 -9.28 -14.83
N GLY A 117 -19.98 -8.14 -14.52
CA GLY A 117 -20.41 -7.21 -13.46
C GLY A 117 -19.95 -7.60 -12.06
N ILE A 118 -19.01 -8.55 -11.91
CA ILE A 118 -18.42 -8.89 -10.61
C ILE A 118 -17.31 -7.88 -10.29
N GLU A 119 -17.51 -7.10 -9.23
CA GLU A 119 -16.64 -5.99 -8.88
C GLU A 119 -15.25 -6.45 -8.42
N LYS A 120 -14.21 -5.75 -8.89
CA LYS A 120 -12.84 -5.94 -8.40
C LYS A 120 -12.62 -5.20 -7.10
N ARG A 121 -12.23 -5.93 -6.06
CA ARG A 121 -11.88 -5.38 -4.75
C ARG A 121 -10.37 -5.43 -4.51
N ASN A 122 -9.93 -4.74 -3.46
CA ASN A 122 -8.53 -4.70 -3.06
C ASN A 122 -8.43 -4.84 -1.54
N GLU A 123 -8.05 -6.02 -1.10
CA GLU A 123 -7.86 -6.35 0.30
C GLU A 123 -6.47 -6.95 0.53
N ASP A 124 -5.91 -6.70 1.70
CA ASP A 124 -4.61 -7.20 2.13
C ASP A 124 -4.61 -7.49 3.65
N PHE A 125 -3.57 -8.17 4.14
CA PHE A 125 -3.46 -8.50 5.56
C PHE A 125 -3.34 -7.26 6.45
N GLY A 126 -2.77 -6.15 5.98
CA GLY A 126 -2.73 -4.90 6.74
C GLY A 126 -4.14 -4.33 7.00
N GLN A 127 -5.04 -4.41 6.00
CA GLN A 127 -6.46 -4.06 6.16
C GLN A 127 -7.16 -5.04 7.11
N THR A 128 -6.92 -6.33 6.98
CA THR A 128 -7.46 -7.36 7.86
C THR A 128 -7.07 -7.12 9.32
N PHE A 129 -5.81 -6.83 9.59
CA PHE A 129 -5.37 -6.46 10.94
C PHE A 129 -6.04 -5.16 11.43
N GLY A 130 -6.17 -4.17 10.56
CA GLY A 130 -6.91 -2.94 10.86
C GLY A 130 -8.38 -3.20 11.22
N ARG A 131 -9.04 -4.08 10.49
CA ARG A 131 -10.42 -4.51 10.74
C ARG A 131 -10.57 -5.26 12.07
N TRP A 132 -9.55 -5.99 12.48
CA TRP A 132 -9.48 -6.65 13.79
C TRP A 132 -9.13 -5.71 14.94
N GLY A 133 -8.95 -4.41 14.66
CA GLY A 133 -8.71 -3.36 15.66
C GLY A 133 -7.24 -3.01 15.88
N ALA A 134 -6.31 -3.57 15.10
CA ALA A 134 -4.92 -3.14 15.17
C ALA A 134 -4.77 -1.72 14.59
N GLY A 135 -4.29 -0.78 15.41
CA GLY A 135 -3.95 0.56 14.96
C GLY A 135 -2.83 0.53 13.89
N PRO A 136 -2.70 1.58 13.06
CA PRO A 136 -1.68 1.62 12.01
C PRO A 136 -0.24 1.59 12.58
N GLY A 137 -0.04 2.12 13.78
CA GLY A 137 1.28 2.39 14.34
C GLY A 137 2.03 3.48 13.57
N PRO A 138 3.32 3.71 13.86
CA PRO A 138 4.15 4.66 13.18
C PRO A 138 4.21 4.46 11.67
N TYR A 139 4.27 5.58 10.93
CA TYR A 139 4.57 5.55 9.51
C TYR A 139 6.01 5.10 9.25
N LEU A 140 6.21 4.30 8.22
CA LEU A 140 7.51 3.78 7.78
C LEU A 140 7.63 3.89 6.27
N VAL A 141 8.85 4.15 5.79
CA VAL A 141 9.19 3.95 4.39
C VAL A 141 10.08 2.71 4.29
N LEU A 142 9.60 1.70 3.57
CA LEU A 142 10.34 0.46 3.36
C LEU A 142 11.22 0.56 2.12
N PRO A 143 12.47 0.05 2.15
CA PRO A 143 13.32 0.02 0.96
C PRO A 143 12.61 -0.73 -0.18
N ILE A 144 12.56 -0.11 -1.35
CA ILE A 144 11.93 -0.59 -2.58
C ILE A 144 10.39 -0.69 -2.51
N LEU A 145 9.82 -1.08 -1.38
CA LEU A 145 8.37 -1.26 -1.21
C LEU A 145 7.63 0.07 -0.99
N GLY A 146 8.33 1.13 -0.56
CA GLY A 146 7.75 2.47 -0.41
C GLY A 146 7.01 2.68 0.91
N SER A 147 5.96 3.51 0.87
CA SER A 147 5.16 3.92 2.04
C SER A 147 4.46 2.74 2.71
N SER A 148 4.53 2.71 4.04
CA SER A 148 3.93 1.68 4.88
C SER A 148 3.62 2.23 6.29
N THR A 149 3.05 1.39 7.14
CA THR A 149 2.99 1.55 8.60
C THR A 149 3.50 0.28 9.25
N VAL A 150 3.68 0.27 10.56
CA VAL A 150 4.08 -0.95 11.29
C VAL A 150 3.08 -2.09 11.04
N ARG A 151 1.78 -1.80 11.13
CA ARG A 151 0.70 -2.77 10.84
C ARG A 151 0.78 -3.28 9.40
N ASP A 152 0.83 -2.35 8.45
CA ASP A 152 0.76 -2.69 7.02
C ASP A 152 2.03 -3.40 6.56
N GLY A 153 3.19 -3.03 7.12
CA GLY A 153 4.46 -3.74 6.90
C GLY A 153 4.42 -5.18 7.41
N ALA A 154 3.82 -5.41 8.59
CA ALA A 154 3.61 -6.76 9.10
C ALA A 154 2.64 -7.56 8.20
N GLY A 155 1.55 -6.92 7.73
CA GLY A 155 0.63 -7.51 6.75
C GLY A 155 1.33 -7.87 5.44
N SER A 156 2.15 -6.97 4.90
CA SER A 156 2.88 -7.18 3.64
C SER A 156 3.83 -8.38 3.68
N VAL A 157 4.38 -8.72 4.85
CA VAL A 157 5.19 -9.95 5.00
C VAL A 157 4.34 -11.19 4.70
N LEU A 158 3.08 -11.23 5.17
CA LEU A 158 2.16 -12.32 4.87
C LEU A 158 1.70 -12.29 3.42
N ASP A 159 1.37 -11.09 2.89
CA ASP A 159 0.98 -10.93 1.49
C ASP A 159 2.05 -11.47 0.54
N ILE A 160 3.33 -11.12 0.78
CA ILE A 160 4.46 -11.61 -0.01
C ILE A 160 4.67 -13.12 0.19
N TYR A 161 4.65 -13.60 1.43
CA TYR A 161 4.89 -15.02 1.72
C TYR A 161 3.84 -15.95 1.11
N LEU A 162 2.60 -15.48 1.05
CA LEU A 162 1.47 -16.24 0.52
C LEU A 162 1.23 -16.03 -0.98
N ASP A 163 1.86 -15.04 -1.62
CA ASP A 163 1.65 -14.74 -3.06
C ASP A 163 1.89 -15.99 -3.92
N PRO A 164 0.92 -16.39 -4.77
CA PRO A 164 1.07 -17.59 -5.62
C PRO A 164 2.28 -17.51 -6.54
N VAL A 165 2.65 -16.33 -7.00
CA VAL A 165 3.82 -16.13 -7.87
C VAL A 165 5.11 -16.45 -7.12
N ASP A 166 5.19 -16.11 -5.82
CA ASP A 166 6.37 -16.36 -5.01
C ASP A 166 6.56 -17.84 -4.64
N GLN A 167 5.52 -18.65 -4.79
CA GLN A 167 5.56 -20.11 -4.60
C GLN A 167 6.00 -20.87 -5.86
N LEU A 168 6.15 -20.21 -7.01
CA LEU A 168 6.48 -20.86 -8.27
C LEU A 168 7.91 -21.41 -8.30
N ARG A 169 8.06 -22.54 -8.96
CA ARG A 169 9.36 -23.13 -9.32
C ARG A 169 9.39 -23.35 -10.84
N PRO A 170 10.50 -23.16 -11.50
CA PRO A 170 11.87 -22.82 -11.02
C PRO A 170 12.02 -21.32 -10.64
N ILE A 171 13.06 -21.02 -9.85
CA ILE A 171 13.35 -19.68 -9.29
C ILE A 171 13.48 -18.60 -10.37
N ASN A 172 14.04 -18.91 -11.53
CA ASN A 172 14.17 -17.96 -12.64
C ASN A 172 12.80 -17.49 -13.15
N LEU A 173 11.82 -18.40 -13.30
CA LEU A 173 10.45 -18.04 -13.69
C LEU A 173 9.82 -17.13 -12.66
N ARG A 174 9.87 -17.50 -11.38
CA ARG A 174 9.36 -16.68 -10.28
C ARG A 174 9.94 -15.26 -10.31
N ASN A 175 11.27 -15.16 -10.36
CA ASN A 175 11.94 -13.85 -10.34
C ASN A 175 11.60 -13.03 -11.60
N SER A 176 11.48 -13.65 -12.77
CA SER A 176 11.07 -12.95 -13.99
C SER A 176 9.64 -12.40 -13.89
N LEU A 177 8.72 -13.19 -13.33
CA LEU A 177 7.34 -12.74 -13.13
C LEU A 177 7.26 -11.62 -12.07
N ALA A 178 8.01 -11.72 -10.98
CA ALA A 178 8.07 -10.67 -9.96
C ALA A 178 8.60 -9.34 -10.55
N VAL A 179 9.66 -9.39 -11.35
CA VAL A 179 10.19 -8.21 -12.06
C VAL A 179 9.17 -7.66 -13.06
N LEU A 180 8.53 -8.52 -13.85
CA LEU A 180 7.51 -8.10 -14.81
C LEU A 180 6.32 -7.42 -14.12
N ARG A 181 5.87 -7.97 -12.98
CA ARG A 181 4.82 -7.36 -12.15
C ARG A 181 5.24 -5.97 -11.65
N LEU A 182 6.46 -5.85 -11.11
CA LEU A 182 6.97 -4.58 -10.60
C LEU A 182 7.06 -3.52 -11.71
N VAL A 183 7.59 -3.90 -12.87
CA VAL A 183 7.67 -3.02 -14.05
C VAL A 183 6.28 -2.60 -14.53
N GLY A 184 5.33 -3.53 -14.60
CA GLY A 184 3.95 -3.25 -14.99
C GLY A 184 3.27 -2.27 -14.04
N VAL A 185 3.35 -2.52 -12.73
CA VAL A 185 2.80 -1.62 -11.70
C VAL A 185 3.43 -0.23 -11.79
N ARG A 186 4.77 -0.16 -11.97
CA ARG A 186 5.44 1.14 -12.11
C ARG A 186 5.04 1.87 -13.40
N ALA A 187 4.84 1.15 -14.49
CA ALA A 187 4.37 1.72 -15.75
C ALA A 187 2.96 2.33 -15.63
N ASP A 188 2.06 1.68 -14.90
CA ASP A 188 0.73 2.20 -14.62
C ASP A 188 0.74 3.47 -13.75
N LEU A 189 1.78 3.67 -12.94
CA LEU A 189 1.94 4.83 -12.05
C LEU A 189 2.71 6.02 -12.68
N LEU A 190 3.25 5.90 -13.90
CA LEU A 190 4.08 6.94 -14.51
C LEU A 190 3.37 8.31 -14.62
N ASP A 191 2.12 8.32 -15.03
CA ASP A 191 1.38 9.58 -15.22
C ASP A 191 0.96 10.18 -13.87
N ALA A 192 0.53 9.35 -12.92
CA ALA A 192 0.20 9.79 -11.57
C ALA A 192 1.43 10.37 -10.84
N SER A 193 2.60 9.73 -10.97
CA SER A 193 3.85 10.25 -10.38
C SER A 193 4.27 11.57 -11.00
N ARG A 194 4.08 11.78 -12.30
CA ARG A 194 4.36 13.07 -12.97
C ARG A 194 3.50 14.19 -12.41
N ILE A 195 2.22 13.93 -12.20
CA ILE A 195 1.30 14.93 -11.60
C ILE A 195 1.75 15.27 -10.17
N LEU A 196 2.11 14.26 -9.39
CA LEU A 196 2.59 14.43 -8.03
C LEU A 196 3.90 15.24 -7.99
N GLU A 197 4.85 14.94 -8.88
CA GLU A 197 6.13 15.66 -9.02
C GLU A 197 5.92 17.15 -9.30
N GLN A 198 4.87 17.52 -10.03
CA GLN A 198 4.55 18.90 -10.38
C GLN A 198 3.75 19.65 -9.31
N ALA A 199 2.91 18.95 -8.56
CA ALA A 199 1.96 19.58 -7.64
C ALA A 199 2.49 19.69 -6.19
N ALA A 200 3.41 18.81 -5.75
CA ALA A 200 3.83 18.74 -4.37
C ALA A 200 5.05 19.62 -4.07
N LEU A 201 4.91 20.54 -3.10
CA LEU A 201 6.03 21.31 -2.52
C LEU A 201 7.04 20.39 -1.81
N ASP A 202 6.54 19.48 -0.98
CA ASP A 202 7.30 18.41 -0.35
C ASP A 202 6.69 17.06 -0.73
N ARG A 203 7.37 16.35 -1.65
CA ARG A 203 6.90 15.07 -2.19
C ARG A 203 6.79 14.00 -1.10
N TYR A 204 7.70 14.03 -0.12
CA TYR A 204 7.68 13.08 0.98
C TYR A 204 6.44 13.23 1.84
N VAL A 205 6.16 14.46 2.31
CA VAL A 205 5.00 14.76 3.15
C VAL A 205 3.71 14.43 2.39
N PHE A 206 3.63 14.85 1.13
CA PHE A 206 2.46 14.54 0.31
C PHE A 206 2.21 13.03 0.17
N GLN A 207 3.26 12.26 -0.11
CA GLN A 207 3.15 10.80 -0.24
C GLN A 207 2.78 10.13 1.07
N ARG A 208 3.34 10.59 2.20
CA ARG A 208 2.99 10.10 3.53
C ARG A 208 1.51 10.30 3.81
N ASP A 209 1.02 11.54 3.65
CA ASP A 209 -0.35 11.90 4.02
C ASP A 209 -1.37 11.24 3.07
N ALA A 210 -1.08 11.19 1.77
CA ALA A 210 -1.90 10.46 0.80
C ALA A 210 -1.97 8.96 1.12
N TYR A 211 -0.84 8.34 1.51
CA TYR A 211 -0.79 6.95 1.92
C TYR A 211 -1.65 6.70 3.16
N LEU A 212 -1.45 7.47 4.23
CA LEU A 212 -2.17 7.30 5.49
C LEU A 212 -3.68 7.49 5.30
N GLN A 213 -4.10 8.52 4.55
CA GLN A 213 -5.49 8.76 4.24
C GLN A 213 -6.11 7.62 3.42
N ARG A 214 -5.41 7.16 2.38
CA ARG A 214 -5.87 6.03 1.56
C ARG A 214 -6.00 4.76 2.39
N ARG A 215 -5.02 4.44 3.24
CA ARG A 215 -5.06 3.24 4.10
C ARG A 215 -6.20 3.29 5.10
N GLN A 216 -6.44 4.43 5.71
CA GLN A 216 -7.60 4.61 6.58
C GLN A 216 -8.90 4.36 5.82
N ASN A 217 -9.03 4.93 4.62
CA ASN A 217 -10.22 4.73 3.79
C ASN A 217 -10.43 3.26 3.41
N LEU A 218 -9.36 2.53 3.06
CA LEU A 218 -9.43 1.11 2.71
C LEU A 218 -9.85 0.23 3.90
N VAL A 219 -9.28 0.43 5.10
CA VAL A 219 -9.61 -0.35 6.30
C VAL A 219 -11.10 -0.23 6.66
N TYR A 220 -11.73 0.90 6.36
CA TYR A 220 -13.13 1.17 6.65
C TYR A 220 -14.05 1.10 5.43
N ASP A 221 -13.64 0.47 4.35
CA ASP A 221 -14.44 0.29 3.12
C ASP A 221 -15.07 1.61 2.60
N GLY A 222 -14.27 2.67 2.57
CA GLY A 222 -14.70 4.00 2.12
C GLY A 222 -15.50 4.80 3.15
N ARG A 223 -15.66 4.30 4.38
CA ARG A 223 -16.43 4.95 5.45
C ARG A 223 -15.60 5.13 6.73
N PRO A 224 -14.45 5.82 6.66
CA PRO A 224 -13.63 6.03 7.84
C PRO A 224 -14.41 6.81 8.92
N PRO A 225 -14.17 6.54 10.21
CA PRO A 225 -14.67 7.36 11.29
C PRO A 225 -14.30 8.82 11.03
N ARG A 226 -15.24 9.73 11.22
CA ARG A 226 -14.93 11.16 11.15
C ARG A 226 -13.95 11.48 12.27
N GLU A 227 -12.80 12.05 11.92
CA GLU A 227 -11.94 12.65 12.93
C GLU A 227 -12.77 13.71 13.65
N ARG A 228 -12.98 13.52 14.94
CA ARG A 228 -13.59 14.53 15.77
C ARG A 228 -12.49 15.59 15.92
N TYR A 229 -12.53 16.63 15.07
CA TYR A 229 -11.78 17.83 15.38
C TYR A 229 -12.30 18.26 16.75
N GLU A 230 -11.49 18.12 17.80
CA GLU A 230 -11.69 18.85 19.03
C GLU A 230 -11.67 20.32 18.60
N GLN A 231 -12.85 20.87 18.35
CA GLN A 231 -13.04 22.30 18.40
C GLN A 231 -12.54 22.63 19.80
N ASP A 232 -11.39 23.30 19.87
CA ASP A 232 -11.05 24.05 21.08
C ASP A 232 -12.30 24.83 21.40
N GLU A 233 -13.11 24.30 22.32
CA GLU A 233 -14.19 25.04 22.94
C GLU A 233 -13.46 26.18 23.64
N GLU A 234 -13.44 27.32 22.97
CA GLU A 234 -13.08 28.60 23.54
C GLU A 234 -13.88 28.71 24.83
N LYS A 235 -13.24 28.34 25.95
CA LYS A 235 -13.86 28.46 27.27
C LYS A 235 -14.34 29.90 27.35
N PRO A 236 -15.65 30.14 27.52
CA PRO A 236 -16.15 31.50 27.63
C PRO A 236 -15.35 32.20 28.74
N GLU A 237 -14.63 33.24 28.39
CA GLU A 237 -13.87 34.07 29.31
C GLU A 237 -14.86 34.59 30.33
N VAL A 238 -14.82 34.00 31.53
CA VAL A 238 -15.61 34.49 32.68
C VAL A 238 -15.05 35.87 33.02
N LYS A 239 -15.71 36.92 32.50
CA LYS A 239 -15.44 38.28 32.89
C LYS A 239 -15.67 38.38 34.39
N PRO A 240 -14.67 38.82 35.18
CA PRO A 240 -14.87 39.06 36.61
C PRO A 240 -15.94 40.11 36.79
N ASP A 241 -16.96 39.76 37.62
CA ASP A 241 -18.02 40.63 38.02
C ASP A 241 -17.46 41.91 38.66
N ALA A 242 -17.64 43.05 38.00
CA ALA A 242 -17.28 44.36 38.55
C ALA A 242 -18.24 44.68 39.71
N GLY A 243 -17.79 44.31 40.92
CA GLY A 243 -18.50 44.63 42.13
C GLY A 243 -18.94 46.09 42.20
N LYS A 244 -20.21 46.30 42.36
CA LYS A 244 -20.80 47.60 42.76
C LYS A 244 -20.42 47.91 44.19
N ASN A 245 -19.74 49.04 44.37
CA ASN A 245 -19.86 49.87 45.57
C ASN A 245 -20.47 51.20 45.17
#